data_b96b3f3a7832680fef8578f7e62be946
#
_entry.id   b96b3f3a7832680fef8578f7e62be946
#
_cell.length_a   1.000
_cell.length_b   1.000
_cell.length_c   1.000
_cell.angle_alpha   90.00
_cell.angle_beta   90.00
_cell.angle_gamma   90.00
#
_symmetry.space_group_name_H-M   'P 1'
#
loop_
_entity.id
_entity.type
_entity.pdbx_description
1 polymer ?
#
loop_
_entity_poly.entity_id
_entity_poly.type
_entity_poly.pdbx_seq_one_letter_code
_entity_poly.pdbx_strand_id
1 'polypeptide(L)'
;MPKTYLNADLHCHSVVSDGTLTPEQLALRAAERGVELWALTDHDEVGGQHRAAAAARSAGLDYLTGTEISVSFSGSGVHIVGLGFDADNAALTQGLYDTRNGRGPRAREMARQLELAGIPGAYEGALRHAGNPELISRTHFARFLVESGVCSDTYEVFKRYLTEGKPRSEEH
;
A
#
# COMPACT_ATOMS: atom_id res chain seq x y z
N MET A 1 -24.46 6.89 24.63
CA MET A 1 -24.63 7.56 23.33
C MET A 1 -23.49 7.10 22.43
N PRO A 2 -23.68 6.95 21.12
CA PRO A 2 -22.58 6.65 20.22
C PRO A 2 -21.52 7.77 20.30
N LYS A 3 -20.24 7.41 20.28
CA LYS A 3 -19.14 8.38 20.26
C LYS A 3 -19.11 9.05 18.88
N THR A 4 -19.01 10.38 18.87
CA THR A 4 -18.87 11.17 17.65
C THR A 4 -17.42 11.59 17.53
N TYR A 5 -16.81 11.42 16.37
CA TYR A 5 -15.44 11.81 16.08
C TYR A 5 -15.47 13.04 15.17
N LEU A 6 -14.65 14.03 15.47
CA LEU A 6 -14.49 15.24 14.65
C LEU A 6 -13.35 15.11 13.64
N ASN A 7 -12.36 14.28 13.96
CA ASN A 7 -11.20 14.06 13.09
C ASN A 7 -10.90 12.55 13.04
N ALA A 8 -11.12 11.94 11.87
CA ALA A 8 -10.84 10.54 11.62
C ALA A 8 -9.90 10.38 10.42
N ASP A 9 -8.87 9.55 10.57
CA ASP A 9 -8.00 9.10 9.47
C ASP A 9 -8.19 7.60 9.29
N LEU A 10 -8.90 7.21 8.25
CA LEU A 10 -9.33 5.84 7.98
C LEU A 10 -8.66 5.23 6.75
N HIS A 11 -7.61 5.88 6.21
CA HIS A 11 -6.90 5.38 5.04
C HIS A 11 -5.44 5.81 5.04
N CYS A 12 -4.57 4.93 5.49
CA CYS A 12 -3.12 5.13 5.42
C CYS A 12 -2.36 3.80 5.31
N HIS A 13 -1.12 3.87 4.83
CA HIS A 13 -0.26 2.71 4.57
C HIS A 13 1.03 2.77 5.34
N SER A 14 1.45 1.62 5.88
CA SER A 14 2.73 1.45 6.56
C SER A 14 3.76 0.75 5.67
N VAL A 15 4.98 0.61 6.21
CA VAL A 15 6.04 -0.21 5.57
C VAL A 15 5.68 -1.70 5.47
N VAL A 16 4.56 -2.13 6.07
CA VAL A 16 4.06 -3.50 5.93
C VAL A 16 3.56 -3.72 4.50
N SER A 17 2.99 -2.69 3.85
CA SER A 17 2.69 -2.72 2.42
C SER A 17 3.61 -1.78 1.62
N ASP A 18 3.18 -0.58 1.34
CA ASP A 18 3.90 0.36 0.48
C ASP A 18 4.03 1.78 1.05
N GLY A 19 3.74 1.95 2.33
CA GLY A 19 4.03 3.17 3.07
C GLY A 19 5.52 3.36 3.36
N THR A 20 5.87 4.42 4.07
CA THR A 20 7.25 4.77 4.43
C THR A 20 7.50 4.78 5.94
N LEU A 21 6.44 4.74 6.73
CA LEU A 21 6.49 4.75 8.20
C LEU A 21 6.03 3.40 8.76
N THR A 22 6.54 3.04 9.93
CA THR A 22 6.04 1.85 10.63
C THR A 22 4.64 2.10 11.18
N PRO A 23 3.85 1.05 11.52
CA PRO A 23 2.54 1.22 12.15
C PRO A 23 2.59 2.10 13.41
N GLU A 24 3.65 1.98 14.20
CA GLU A 24 3.86 2.76 15.44
C GLU A 24 4.12 4.24 15.13
N GLN A 25 4.95 4.54 14.13
CA GLN A 25 5.23 5.90 13.70
C GLN A 25 3.99 6.58 13.12
N LEU A 26 3.14 5.83 12.40
CA LEU A 26 1.88 6.33 11.87
C LEU A 26 0.89 6.66 12.99
N ALA A 27 0.74 5.78 13.99
CA ALA A 27 -0.12 6.04 15.14
C ALA A 27 0.31 7.32 15.90
N LEU A 28 1.61 7.46 16.15
CA LEU A 28 2.14 8.67 16.80
C LEU A 28 1.85 9.92 15.96
N ARG A 29 2.13 9.86 14.66
CA ARG A 29 1.87 10.98 13.74
C ARG A 29 0.39 11.34 13.66
N ALA A 30 -0.51 10.35 13.66
CA ALA A 30 -1.96 10.58 13.68
C ALA A 30 -2.36 11.32 14.98
N ALA A 31 -1.88 10.87 16.13
CA ALA A 31 -2.13 11.53 17.42
C ALA A 31 -1.62 12.98 17.44
N GLU A 32 -0.40 13.23 16.95
CA GLU A 32 0.19 14.58 16.85
C GLU A 32 -0.63 15.52 15.94
N ARG A 33 -1.39 14.96 14.99
CA ARG A 33 -2.30 15.69 14.09
C ARG A 33 -3.72 15.81 14.62
N GLY A 34 -3.98 15.39 15.86
CA GLY A 34 -5.27 15.48 16.51
C GLY A 34 -6.30 14.51 15.95
N VAL A 35 -5.86 13.41 15.34
CA VAL A 35 -6.77 12.32 14.95
C VAL A 35 -7.36 11.69 16.20
N GLU A 36 -8.65 11.37 16.19
CA GLU A 36 -9.38 10.75 17.29
C GLU A 36 -9.72 9.29 17.00
N LEU A 37 -10.01 8.98 15.73
CA LEU A 37 -10.29 7.64 15.22
C LEU A 37 -9.35 7.34 14.06
N TRP A 38 -8.60 6.25 14.17
CA TRP A 38 -7.59 5.88 13.20
C TRP A 38 -7.75 4.44 12.70
N ALA A 39 -7.41 4.19 11.42
CA ALA A 39 -7.30 2.86 10.84
C ALA A 39 -6.03 2.75 10.00
N LEU A 40 -5.28 1.65 10.15
CA LEU A 40 -4.23 1.26 9.22
C LEU A 40 -4.85 0.38 8.14
N THR A 41 -4.62 0.72 6.86
CA THR A 41 -5.26 0.07 5.71
C THR A 41 -4.24 -0.43 4.69
N ASP A 42 -3.24 -1.15 5.14
CA ASP A 42 -2.21 -1.70 4.26
C ASP A 42 -2.82 -2.54 3.11
N HIS A 43 -2.21 -2.46 1.93
CA HIS A 43 -2.68 -3.17 0.74
C HIS A 43 -2.63 -4.68 0.91
N ASP A 44 -3.77 -5.36 0.77
CA ASP A 44 -3.94 -6.82 0.79
C ASP A 44 -3.25 -7.51 1.97
N GLU A 45 -3.13 -6.80 3.11
CA GLU A 45 -2.35 -7.25 4.27
C GLU A 45 -2.99 -6.79 5.58
N VAL A 46 -2.88 -7.65 6.59
CA VAL A 46 -3.33 -7.36 7.97
C VAL A 46 -2.23 -7.59 9.03
N GLY A 47 -1.02 -7.98 8.62
CA GLY A 47 0.09 -8.27 9.55
C GLY A 47 0.54 -7.08 10.40
N GLY A 48 0.18 -5.86 10.02
CA GLY A 48 0.44 -4.64 10.78
C GLY A 48 -0.60 -4.34 11.87
N GLN A 49 -1.76 -5.00 11.87
CA GLN A 49 -2.95 -4.61 12.64
C GLN A 49 -2.73 -4.64 14.15
N HIS A 50 -2.13 -5.70 14.69
CA HIS A 50 -1.87 -5.81 16.14
C HIS A 50 -0.89 -4.75 16.63
N ARG A 51 0.14 -4.45 15.84
CA ARG A 51 1.11 -3.39 16.14
C ARG A 51 0.45 -2.02 16.12
N ALA A 52 -0.36 -1.76 15.09
CA ALA A 52 -1.12 -0.52 14.94
C ALA A 52 -2.10 -0.31 16.10
N ALA A 53 -2.88 -1.35 16.45
CA ALA A 53 -3.83 -1.29 17.56
C ALA A 53 -3.15 -1.03 18.93
N ALA A 54 -2.00 -1.66 19.17
CA ALA A 54 -1.22 -1.42 20.39
C ALA A 54 -0.67 0.01 20.45
N ALA A 55 -0.13 0.50 19.34
CA ALA A 55 0.41 1.85 19.22
C ALA A 55 -0.69 2.92 19.33
N ALA A 56 -1.83 2.72 18.69
CA ALA A 56 -3.00 3.61 18.80
C ALA A 56 -3.48 3.74 20.25
N ARG A 57 -3.60 2.60 20.95
CA ARG A 57 -3.97 2.59 22.37
C ARG A 57 -2.99 3.39 23.23
N SER A 58 -1.68 3.22 22.98
CA SER A 58 -0.62 3.95 23.69
C SER A 58 -0.64 5.45 23.41
N ALA A 59 -1.06 5.84 22.20
CA ALA A 59 -1.17 7.22 21.77
C ALA A 59 -2.53 7.88 22.07
N GLY A 60 -3.46 7.14 22.69
CA GLY A 60 -4.81 7.63 23.06
C GLY A 60 -5.78 7.74 21.89
N LEU A 61 -5.52 7.04 20.78
CA LEU A 61 -6.40 6.96 19.60
C LEU A 61 -7.42 5.82 19.77
N ASP A 62 -8.65 6.03 19.31
CA ASP A 62 -9.53 4.92 18.98
C ASP A 62 -9.07 4.29 17.65
N TYR A 63 -9.16 2.97 17.56
CA TYR A 63 -8.64 2.21 16.44
C TYR A 63 -9.68 1.30 15.82
N LEU A 64 -9.73 1.30 14.49
CA LEU A 64 -10.43 0.29 13.70
C LEU A 64 -9.40 -0.53 12.90
N THR A 65 -9.58 -1.85 12.86
CA THR A 65 -8.84 -2.69 11.91
C THR A 65 -9.20 -2.29 10.49
N GLY A 66 -8.22 -2.28 9.60
CA GLY A 66 -8.40 -1.85 8.21
C GLY A 66 -7.54 -2.64 7.23
N THR A 67 -7.96 -2.74 6.00
CA THR A 67 -7.16 -3.21 4.87
C THR A 67 -7.68 -2.60 3.58
N GLU A 68 -6.81 -2.34 2.63
CA GLU A 68 -7.19 -1.92 1.28
C GLU A 68 -7.04 -3.10 0.32
N ILE A 69 -8.16 -3.64 -0.12
CA ILE A 69 -8.23 -4.87 -0.92
C ILE A 69 -8.16 -4.52 -2.40
N SER A 70 -7.16 -5.06 -3.11
CA SER A 70 -7.03 -4.93 -4.56
C SER A 70 -7.96 -5.89 -5.26
N VAL A 71 -8.87 -5.38 -6.08
CA VAL A 71 -9.81 -6.17 -6.88
C VAL A 71 -9.80 -5.71 -8.33
N SER A 72 -10.27 -6.58 -9.23
CA SER A 72 -10.50 -6.23 -10.63
C SER A 72 -12.00 -6.14 -10.88
N PHE A 73 -12.45 -5.03 -11.44
CA PHE A 73 -13.84 -4.86 -11.84
C PHE A 73 -13.90 -4.33 -13.27
N SER A 74 -14.55 -5.09 -14.15
CA SER A 74 -14.72 -4.74 -15.59
C SER A 74 -13.41 -4.38 -16.29
N GLY A 75 -12.31 -5.11 -16.00
CA GLY A 75 -10.99 -4.91 -16.60
C GLY A 75 -10.17 -3.78 -15.96
N SER A 76 -10.72 -3.05 -14.99
CA SER A 76 -10.01 -2.01 -14.25
C SER A 76 -9.66 -2.45 -12.83
N GLY A 77 -8.50 -2.05 -12.35
CA GLY A 77 -8.12 -2.21 -10.93
C GLY A 77 -8.93 -1.27 -10.04
N VAL A 78 -9.54 -1.83 -9.00
CA VAL A 78 -10.27 -1.06 -7.98
C VAL A 78 -9.73 -1.45 -6.62
N HIS A 79 -9.64 -0.47 -5.71
CA HIS A 79 -9.25 -0.71 -4.33
C HIS A 79 -10.44 -0.49 -3.40
N ILE A 80 -10.70 -1.45 -2.53
CA ILE A 80 -11.82 -1.43 -1.59
C ILE A 80 -11.25 -1.36 -0.17
N VAL A 81 -11.57 -0.30 0.55
CA VAL A 81 -11.20 -0.18 1.97
C VAL A 81 -12.23 -0.94 2.82
N GLY A 82 -11.75 -1.98 3.49
CA GLY A 82 -12.50 -2.71 4.53
C GLY A 82 -12.11 -2.22 5.91
N LEU A 83 -13.09 -2.02 6.79
CA LEU A 83 -12.87 -1.52 8.15
C LEU A 83 -13.65 -2.35 9.19
N GLY A 84 -13.12 -2.45 10.42
CA GLY A 84 -13.83 -2.99 11.57
C GLY A 84 -14.04 -4.51 11.53
N PHE A 85 -13.12 -5.26 10.95
CA PHE A 85 -13.14 -6.72 10.86
C PHE A 85 -12.22 -7.38 11.91
N ASP A 86 -12.36 -8.68 12.09
CA ASP A 86 -11.42 -9.50 12.85
C ASP A 86 -10.15 -9.76 12.01
N ALA A 87 -9.03 -9.17 12.43
CA ALA A 87 -7.74 -9.30 11.73
C ALA A 87 -7.17 -10.72 11.77
N ASP A 88 -7.62 -11.56 12.70
CA ASP A 88 -7.20 -12.96 12.83
C ASP A 88 -8.12 -13.93 12.07
N ASN A 89 -9.13 -13.42 11.35
CA ASN A 89 -10.03 -14.24 10.55
C ASN A 89 -9.28 -14.97 9.43
N ALA A 90 -9.21 -16.30 9.53
CA ALA A 90 -8.44 -17.14 8.62
C ALA A 90 -8.92 -17.06 7.14
N ALA A 91 -10.22 -16.90 6.90
CA ALA A 91 -10.76 -16.78 5.55
C ALA A 91 -10.35 -15.45 4.92
N LEU A 92 -10.36 -14.35 5.69
CA LEU A 92 -9.88 -13.05 5.23
C LEU A 92 -8.38 -13.08 4.93
N THR A 93 -7.57 -13.58 5.86
CA THR A 93 -6.10 -13.64 5.67
C THR A 93 -5.72 -14.51 4.48
N GLN A 94 -6.41 -15.64 4.26
CA GLN A 94 -6.18 -16.48 3.08
C GLN A 94 -6.59 -15.76 1.78
N GLY A 95 -7.74 -15.10 1.74
CA GLY A 95 -8.18 -14.34 0.56
C GLY A 95 -7.23 -13.19 0.21
N LEU A 96 -6.70 -12.48 1.20
CA LEU A 96 -5.69 -11.44 1.00
C LEU A 96 -4.37 -12.04 0.47
N TYR A 97 -3.93 -13.18 1.02
CA TYR A 97 -2.76 -13.90 0.53
C TYR A 97 -2.92 -14.31 -0.94
N ASP A 98 -4.06 -14.85 -1.34
CA ASP A 98 -4.33 -15.24 -2.72
C ASP A 98 -4.31 -14.03 -3.66
N THR A 99 -4.82 -12.88 -3.22
CA THR A 99 -4.75 -11.61 -3.96
C THR A 99 -3.30 -11.15 -4.14
N ARG A 100 -2.45 -11.28 -3.11
CA ARG A 100 -1.02 -10.93 -3.19
C ARG A 100 -0.24 -11.76 -4.18
N ASN A 101 -0.55 -13.05 -4.31
CA ASN A 101 0.16 -13.96 -5.21
C ASN A 101 0.15 -13.51 -6.69
N GLY A 102 -0.83 -12.71 -7.10
CA GLY A 102 -0.87 -12.10 -8.43
C GLY A 102 0.09 -10.92 -8.62
N ARG A 103 0.67 -10.35 -7.56
CA ARG A 103 1.52 -9.15 -7.66
C ARG A 103 2.89 -9.43 -8.25
N GLY A 104 3.51 -10.56 -7.91
CA GLY A 104 4.85 -10.91 -8.39
C GLY A 104 4.96 -10.98 -9.92
N PRO A 105 4.13 -11.74 -10.62
CA PRO A 105 4.10 -11.77 -12.09
C PRO A 105 3.88 -10.38 -12.72
N ARG A 106 2.93 -9.60 -12.20
CA ARG A 106 2.67 -8.23 -12.67
C ARG A 106 3.89 -7.32 -12.50
N ALA A 107 4.56 -7.39 -11.36
CA ALA A 107 5.76 -6.60 -11.11
C ALA A 107 6.91 -6.95 -12.06
N ARG A 108 7.10 -8.23 -12.39
CA ARG A 108 8.12 -8.66 -13.36
C ARG A 108 7.79 -8.13 -14.76
N GLU A 109 6.52 -8.16 -15.17
CA GLU A 109 6.12 -7.62 -16.47
C GLU A 109 6.32 -6.10 -16.52
N MET A 110 5.96 -5.38 -15.45
CA MET A 110 6.23 -3.95 -15.34
C MET A 110 7.73 -3.64 -15.48
N ALA A 111 8.58 -4.40 -14.78
CA ALA A 111 10.03 -4.25 -14.88
C ALA A 111 10.53 -4.49 -16.30
N ARG A 112 10.03 -5.53 -16.98
CA ARG A 112 10.36 -5.82 -18.38
C ARG A 112 9.98 -4.64 -19.31
N GLN A 113 8.81 -4.05 -19.11
CA GLN A 113 8.39 -2.88 -19.90
C GLN A 113 9.29 -1.66 -19.65
N LEU A 114 9.69 -1.43 -18.40
CA LEU A 114 10.63 -0.36 -18.05
C LEU A 114 12.01 -0.60 -18.67
N GLU A 115 12.49 -1.84 -18.70
CA GLU A 115 13.76 -2.20 -19.33
C GLU A 115 13.74 -1.94 -20.85
N LEU A 116 12.66 -2.33 -21.53
CA LEU A 116 12.44 -2.00 -22.95
C LEU A 116 12.41 -0.49 -23.21
N ALA A 117 12.08 0.28 -22.19
CA ALA A 117 12.10 1.72 -22.20
C ALA A 117 13.47 2.35 -21.89
N GLY A 118 14.50 1.53 -21.73
CA GLY A 118 15.84 1.98 -21.38
C GLY A 118 16.07 2.23 -19.89
N ILE A 119 15.25 1.63 -19.01
CA ILE A 119 15.38 1.73 -17.56
C ILE A 119 15.66 0.32 -17.00
N PRO A 120 16.93 -0.14 -17.04
CA PRO A 120 17.29 -1.48 -16.57
C PRO A 120 17.28 -1.58 -15.03
N GLY A 121 17.16 -2.83 -14.53
CA GLY A 121 17.24 -3.12 -13.08
C GLY A 121 16.05 -2.62 -12.27
N ALA A 122 14.91 -2.36 -12.94
CA ALA A 122 13.73 -1.78 -12.26
C ALA A 122 13.10 -2.74 -11.24
N TYR A 123 13.15 -4.06 -11.45
CA TYR A 123 12.61 -5.03 -10.52
C TYR A 123 13.39 -5.03 -9.20
N GLU A 124 14.69 -5.20 -9.28
CA GLU A 124 15.61 -5.19 -8.12
C GLU A 124 15.60 -3.82 -7.43
N GLY A 125 15.49 -2.75 -8.23
CA GLY A 125 15.34 -1.39 -7.73
C GLY A 125 14.07 -1.22 -6.89
N ALA A 126 12.93 -1.66 -7.40
CA ALA A 126 11.66 -1.60 -6.68
C ALA A 126 11.67 -2.49 -5.41
N LEU A 127 12.29 -3.68 -5.48
CA LEU A 127 12.41 -4.58 -4.32
C LEU A 127 13.15 -3.94 -3.15
N ARG A 128 14.14 -3.09 -3.38
CA ARG A 128 14.84 -2.39 -2.28
C ARG A 128 13.94 -1.45 -1.49
N HIS A 129 12.85 -0.98 -2.10
CA HIS A 129 11.85 -0.14 -1.44
C HIS A 129 10.70 -0.94 -0.83
N ALA A 130 10.57 -2.23 -1.15
CA ALA A 130 9.52 -3.09 -0.64
C ALA A 130 9.97 -3.76 0.67
N GLY A 131 9.32 -3.43 1.79
CA GLY A 131 9.57 -4.10 3.07
C GLY A 131 9.17 -5.59 3.05
N ASN A 132 8.15 -5.93 2.25
CA ASN A 132 7.74 -7.29 1.94
C ASN A 132 7.74 -7.49 0.41
N PRO A 133 8.61 -8.38 -0.14
CA PRO A 133 8.67 -8.65 -1.58
C PRO A 133 7.34 -9.13 -2.20
N GLU A 134 6.48 -9.80 -1.43
CA GLU A 134 5.16 -10.25 -1.90
C GLU A 134 4.19 -9.08 -2.14
N LEU A 135 4.48 -7.92 -1.54
CA LEU A 135 3.67 -6.70 -1.64
C LEU A 135 4.28 -5.66 -2.58
N ILE A 136 5.20 -6.09 -3.46
CA ILE A 136 5.76 -5.20 -4.49
C ILE A 136 4.63 -4.52 -5.29
N SER A 137 4.71 -3.20 -5.43
CA SER A 137 3.66 -2.36 -6.01
C SER A 137 4.23 -1.30 -6.93
N ARG A 138 3.37 -0.62 -7.70
CA ARG A 138 3.74 0.53 -8.55
C ARG A 138 4.45 1.62 -7.76
N THR A 139 4.08 1.83 -6.51
CA THR A 139 4.71 2.82 -5.62
C THR A 139 6.20 2.54 -5.40
N HIS A 140 6.59 1.27 -5.27
CA HIS A 140 7.99 0.88 -5.12
C HIS A 140 8.79 1.15 -6.41
N PHE A 141 8.22 0.87 -7.58
CA PHE A 141 8.81 1.25 -8.86
C PHE A 141 8.94 2.77 -8.99
N ALA A 142 7.91 3.51 -8.57
CA ALA A 142 7.95 4.98 -8.62
C ALA A 142 9.09 5.53 -7.77
N ARG A 143 9.31 5.00 -6.57
CA ARG A 143 10.43 5.40 -5.70
C ARG A 143 11.77 5.10 -6.35
N PHE A 144 11.93 3.93 -6.94
CA PHE A 144 13.16 3.58 -7.67
C PHE A 144 13.43 4.54 -8.83
N LEU A 145 12.41 4.90 -9.63
CA LEU A 145 12.59 5.79 -10.77
C LEU A 145 12.95 7.22 -10.34
N VAL A 146 12.46 7.67 -9.20
CA VAL A 146 12.89 8.97 -8.59
C VAL A 146 14.31 8.86 -8.07
N GLU A 147 14.64 7.81 -7.29
CA GLU A 147 15.99 7.60 -6.75
C GLU A 147 17.06 7.52 -7.85
N SER A 148 16.73 6.86 -8.98
CA SER A 148 17.63 6.73 -10.13
C SER A 148 17.70 7.98 -11.04
N GLY A 149 16.97 9.04 -10.70
CA GLY A 149 16.98 10.30 -11.44
C GLY A 149 16.24 10.27 -12.79
N VAL A 150 15.43 9.23 -13.05
CA VAL A 150 14.61 9.12 -14.26
C VAL A 150 13.47 10.13 -14.26
N CYS A 151 12.92 10.40 -13.08
CA CYS A 151 11.88 11.41 -12.84
C CYS A 151 12.20 12.24 -11.60
N SER A 152 11.64 13.44 -11.52
CA SER A 152 11.82 14.37 -10.41
C SER A 152 11.04 13.98 -9.16
N ASP A 153 9.87 13.38 -9.35
CA ASP A 153 8.96 12.97 -8.28
C ASP A 153 8.07 11.80 -8.72
N THR A 154 7.35 11.22 -7.76
CA THR A 154 6.46 10.07 -8.01
C THR A 154 5.27 10.45 -8.89
N TYR A 155 4.77 11.67 -8.85
CA TYR A 155 3.68 12.13 -9.71
C TYR A 155 4.09 12.05 -11.19
N GLU A 156 5.30 12.56 -11.51
CA GLU A 156 5.85 12.45 -12.87
C GLU A 156 6.00 10.99 -13.31
N VAL A 157 6.45 10.10 -12.41
CA VAL A 157 6.56 8.66 -12.70
C VAL A 157 5.21 8.07 -13.09
N PHE A 158 4.18 8.27 -12.27
CA PHE A 158 2.85 7.75 -12.57
C PHE A 158 2.35 8.29 -13.90
N LYS A 159 2.45 9.59 -14.12
CA LYS A 159 1.99 10.23 -15.38
C LYS A 159 2.70 9.69 -16.63
N ARG A 160 4.00 9.39 -16.55
CA ARG A 160 4.81 8.98 -17.73
C ARG A 160 4.89 7.49 -17.94
N TYR A 161 4.92 6.70 -16.86
CA TYR A 161 5.32 5.30 -16.92
C TYR A 161 4.32 4.31 -16.32
N LEU A 162 3.54 4.70 -15.30
CA LEU A 162 2.76 3.77 -14.47
C LEU A 162 1.24 3.99 -14.51
N THR A 163 0.73 4.92 -15.35
CA THR A 163 -0.73 5.10 -15.56
C THR A 163 -1.23 4.06 -16.57
N GLU A 164 -2.41 3.51 -16.32
CA GLU A 164 -3.13 2.60 -17.23
C GLU A 164 -3.25 3.25 -18.63
N GLY A 165 -3.10 2.44 -19.69
CA GLY A 165 -3.13 2.92 -21.08
C GLY A 165 -1.84 3.55 -21.59
N LYS A 166 -0.77 3.57 -20.81
CA LYS A 166 0.56 3.94 -21.31
C LYS A 166 1.34 2.69 -21.76
N PRO A 167 2.26 2.79 -22.73
CA PRO A 167 3.01 1.64 -23.27
C PRO A 167 3.83 0.85 -22.24
N ARG A 168 3.79 1.26 -20.97
CA ARG A 168 4.58 0.74 -19.84
C ARG A 168 3.78 0.48 -18.59
N SER A 169 2.48 0.71 -18.62
CA SER A 169 1.53 0.14 -17.66
C SER A 169 1.04 -1.17 -18.25
N GLU A 170 0.95 -2.19 -17.41
CA GLU A 170 0.47 -3.51 -17.81
C GLU A 170 -0.92 -3.42 -18.45
N GLU A 171 -0.98 -3.40 -19.75
CA GLU A 171 -2.18 -3.77 -20.47
C GLU A 171 -1.78 -4.80 -21.51
N HIS A 172 -2.06 -6.04 -21.15
CA HIS A 172 -2.61 -7.04 -22.08
C HIS A 172 -3.25 -8.17 -21.29
#